data_0ef2a5f201ae1224b4f7edb778bccec5
#
_entry.id   0ef2a5f201ae1224b4f7edb778bccec5
#
_cell.length_a   1.000
_cell.length_b   1.000
_cell.length_c   1.000
_cell.angle_alpha   90.00
_cell.angle_beta   90.00
_cell.angle_gamma   90.00
#
_symmetry.space_group_name_H-M   'P 1'
#
loop_
_entity.id
_entity.type
_entity.pdbx_description
1 polymer ?
#
loop_
_entity_poly.entity_id
_entity_poly.type
_entity_poly.pdbx_seq_one_letter_code
_entity_poly.pdbx_strand_id
1 'polypeptide(L)'
;MLFCSCGVFEVWVGDTCSSRNSQQLFDPYSFTHVLHGFLLFWLVALAFRNLSPGWQLSLAAILEAAWEVLENSRFIIDRYRAQTAALGYEGDTIVNSVGDLFCAVVGFLIARRLGWSKSLIVFFVFELILLFWIRDSLLLQILMLIYPINGLKMWQMCP
;
A
#
# COMPACT_ATOMS: atom_id res chain seq x y z
N MET A 1 -14.59 4.84 -8.49
CA MET A 1 -15.28 4.04 -9.55
C MET A 1 -15.22 2.57 -9.20
N LEU A 2 -16.16 1.70 -9.70
CA LEU A 2 -16.08 0.25 -9.42
C LEU A 2 -14.95 -0.41 -10.20
N PHE A 3 -14.82 -0.10 -11.50
CA PHE A 3 -13.80 -0.59 -12.40
C PHE A 3 -13.09 0.55 -13.13
N CYS A 4 -11.95 0.25 -13.75
CA CYS A 4 -11.22 1.18 -14.60
C CYS A 4 -12.13 1.79 -15.69
N SER A 5 -12.04 3.12 -15.85
CA SER A 5 -12.70 3.83 -16.96
C SER A 5 -12.11 3.45 -18.33
N CYS A 6 -10.97 2.75 -18.35
CA CYS A 6 -10.31 2.25 -19.56
C CYS A 6 -11.11 1.13 -20.29
N GLY A 7 -12.16 0.58 -19.67
CA GLY A 7 -13.01 -0.47 -20.27
C GLY A 7 -12.39 -1.86 -20.32
N VAL A 8 -11.20 -2.06 -19.75
CA VAL A 8 -10.49 -3.34 -19.71
C VAL A 8 -10.27 -3.75 -18.26
N PHE A 9 -10.51 -5.02 -17.94
CA PHE A 9 -10.13 -5.60 -16.64
C PHE A 9 -8.88 -6.44 -16.80
N GLU A 10 -7.87 -6.13 -15.99
CA GLU A 10 -6.62 -6.89 -15.89
C GLU A 10 -6.40 -7.32 -14.44
N VAL A 11 -5.84 -8.50 -14.25
CA VAL A 11 -5.50 -8.99 -12.91
C VAL A 11 -4.23 -8.30 -12.40
N TRP A 12 -3.32 -7.93 -13.30
CA TRP A 12 -2.02 -7.34 -12.97
C TRP A 12 -1.60 -6.28 -13.99
N VAL A 13 -1.21 -5.10 -13.48
CA VAL A 13 -0.54 -4.04 -14.24
C VAL A 13 0.84 -3.81 -13.65
N GLY A 14 1.90 -4.19 -14.37
CA GLY A 14 3.27 -4.13 -13.85
C GLY A 14 4.00 -2.80 -14.08
N ASP A 15 3.41 -1.88 -14.81
CA ASP A 15 4.00 -0.58 -15.15
C ASP A 15 3.45 0.52 -14.22
N THR A 16 4.29 0.99 -13.29
CA THR A 16 3.94 2.06 -12.35
C THR A 16 3.70 3.42 -13.03
N CYS A 17 4.16 3.59 -14.26
CA CYS A 17 3.96 4.80 -15.06
C CYS A 17 2.68 4.75 -15.89
N SER A 18 1.98 3.62 -15.89
CA SER A 18 0.72 3.47 -16.61
C SER A 18 -0.42 4.21 -15.90
N SER A 19 -1.28 4.86 -16.68
CA SER A 19 -2.54 5.42 -16.18
C SER A 19 -3.53 4.35 -15.66
N ARG A 20 -3.23 3.06 -15.89
CA ARG A 20 -4.01 1.93 -15.38
C ARG A 20 -3.54 1.44 -14.01
N ASN A 21 -2.43 1.97 -13.50
CA ASN A 21 -1.97 1.72 -12.14
C ASN A 21 -3.03 2.21 -11.15
N SER A 22 -3.26 1.51 -10.06
CA SER A 22 -4.34 1.78 -9.10
C SER A 22 -5.77 1.66 -9.67
N GLN A 23 -5.91 1.12 -10.88
CA GLN A 23 -7.21 0.97 -11.57
C GLN A 23 -7.59 -0.48 -11.83
N GLN A 24 -6.66 -1.42 -11.67
CA GLN A 24 -6.82 -2.85 -11.90
C GLN A 24 -6.71 -3.61 -10.57
N LEU A 25 -6.90 -4.95 -10.57
CA LEU A 25 -6.96 -5.70 -9.31
C LEU A 25 -5.66 -5.61 -8.51
N PHE A 26 -4.51 -5.77 -9.18
CA PHE A 26 -3.18 -5.69 -8.56
C PHE A 26 -2.21 -4.90 -9.43
N ASP A 27 -1.28 -4.24 -8.77
CA ASP A 27 -0.15 -3.55 -9.36
C ASP A 27 1.08 -3.60 -8.41
N PRO A 28 2.20 -2.95 -8.72
CA PRO A 28 3.37 -2.95 -7.85
C PRO A 28 3.11 -2.34 -6.45
N TYR A 29 2.15 -1.43 -6.31
CA TYR A 29 1.78 -0.87 -5.00
C TYR A 29 0.98 -1.84 -4.13
N SER A 30 0.36 -2.87 -4.70
CA SER A 30 -0.24 -3.95 -3.90
C SER A 30 0.77 -4.62 -2.95
N PHE A 31 2.08 -4.59 -3.26
CA PHE A 31 3.13 -5.03 -2.34
C PHE A 31 3.34 -4.07 -1.15
N THR A 32 3.08 -2.77 -1.30
CA THR A 32 3.10 -1.86 -0.16
C THR A 32 1.96 -2.15 0.80
N HIS A 33 0.80 -2.60 0.31
CA HIS A 33 -0.31 -3.08 1.17
C HIS A 33 0.01 -4.41 1.85
N VAL A 34 0.83 -5.30 1.24
CA VAL A 34 1.40 -6.43 2.00
C VAL A 34 2.22 -5.91 3.18
N LEU A 35 3.01 -4.85 3.00
CA LEU A 35 3.80 -4.23 4.08
C LEU A 35 2.92 -3.49 5.11
N HIS A 36 1.77 -2.90 4.71
CA HIS A 36 0.74 -2.44 5.64
C HIS A 36 0.32 -3.57 6.59
N GLY A 37 0.09 -4.75 6.05
CA GLY A 37 -0.24 -5.93 6.86
C GLY A 37 0.82 -6.26 7.91
N PHE A 38 2.12 -6.10 7.61
CA PHE A 38 3.20 -6.25 8.58
C PHE A 38 3.12 -5.19 9.67
N LEU A 39 2.95 -3.91 9.31
CA LEU A 39 2.81 -2.82 10.28
C LEU A 39 1.59 -3.02 11.17
N LEU A 40 0.46 -3.40 10.58
CA LEU A 40 -0.78 -3.67 11.31
C LEU A 40 -0.64 -4.86 12.26
N PHE A 41 0.10 -5.92 11.85
CA PHE A 41 0.42 -7.01 12.77
C PHE A 41 1.18 -6.50 13.99
N TRP A 42 2.25 -5.72 13.81
CA TRP A 42 3.01 -5.21 14.94
C TRP A 42 2.18 -4.27 15.82
N LEU A 43 1.44 -3.35 15.22
CA LEU A 43 0.58 -2.42 15.94
C LEU A 43 -0.46 -3.16 16.78
N VAL A 44 -1.21 -4.08 16.17
CA VAL A 44 -2.32 -4.78 16.82
C VAL A 44 -1.81 -5.80 17.84
N ALA A 45 -0.72 -6.53 17.53
CA ALA A 45 -0.12 -7.46 18.47
C ALA A 45 0.47 -6.76 19.70
N LEU A 46 0.94 -5.51 19.57
CA LEU A 46 1.45 -4.72 20.69
C LEU A 46 0.31 -4.10 21.51
N ALA A 47 -0.62 -3.43 20.85
CA ALA A 47 -1.68 -2.65 21.51
C ALA A 47 -2.82 -3.55 22.04
N PHE A 48 -3.12 -4.65 21.36
CA PHE A 48 -4.26 -5.52 21.62
C PHE A 48 -3.86 -6.98 21.80
N ARG A 49 -2.77 -7.22 22.50
CA ARG A 49 -2.21 -8.56 22.74
C ARG A 49 -3.16 -9.56 23.42
N ASN A 50 -4.18 -9.07 24.13
CA ASN A 50 -5.18 -9.88 24.82
C ASN A 50 -6.32 -10.34 23.92
N LEU A 51 -6.44 -9.80 22.70
CA LEU A 51 -7.44 -10.24 21.75
C LEU A 51 -7.06 -11.58 21.13
N SER A 52 -8.09 -12.38 20.82
CA SER A 52 -7.87 -13.62 20.07
C SER A 52 -7.31 -13.31 18.67
N PRO A 53 -6.61 -14.27 18.06
CA PRO A 53 -6.03 -14.08 16.72
C PRO A 53 -7.00 -13.63 15.65
N GLY A 54 -8.24 -14.14 15.68
CA GLY A 54 -9.28 -13.75 14.75
C GLY A 54 -9.69 -12.28 14.94
N TRP A 55 -9.85 -11.83 16.17
CA TRP A 55 -10.15 -10.43 16.47
C TRP A 55 -9.01 -9.48 16.09
N GLN A 56 -7.76 -9.92 16.28
CA GLN A 56 -6.60 -9.13 15.83
C GLN A 56 -6.58 -8.95 14.31
N LEU A 57 -6.85 -10.02 13.55
CA LEU A 57 -6.95 -9.97 12.10
C LEU A 57 -8.13 -9.10 11.65
N SER A 58 -9.30 -9.24 12.28
CA SER A 58 -10.47 -8.41 11.96
C SER A 58 -10.20 -6.92 12.19
N LEU A 59 -9.52 -6.59 13.30
CA LEU A 59 -9.15 -5.20 13.59
C LEU A 59 -8.15 -4.67 12.55
N ALA A 60 -7.15 -5.45 12.16
CA ALA A 60 -6.21 -5.08 11.13
C ALA A 60 -6.91 -4.84 9.78
N ALA A 61 -7.83 -5.72 9.38
CA ALA A 61 -8.60 -5.56 8.15
C ALA A 61 -9.51 -4.30 8.18
N ILE A 62 -10.11 -3.98 9.34
CA ILE A 62 -10.90 -2.75 9.50
C ILE A 62 -10.01 -1.50 9.39
N LEU A 63 -8.81 -1.53 9.98
CA LEU A 63 -7.87 -0.41 9.89
C LEU A 63 -7.39 -0.19 8.46
N GLU A 64 -7.10 -1.26 7.73
CA GLU A 64 -6.73 -1.17 6.32
C GLU A 64 -7.90 -0.66 5.47
N ALA A 65 -9.10 -1.18 5.66
CA ALA A 65 -10.28 -0.68 4.95
C ALA A 65 -10.54 0.81 5.25
N ALA A 66 -10.28 1.27 6.47
CA ALA A 66 -10.36 2.69 6.81
C ALA A 66 -9.26 3.51 6.11
N TRP A 67 -8.05 2.95 5.94
CA TRP A 67 -6.99 3.56 5.16
C TRP A 67 -7.39 3.69 3.70
N GLU A 68 -7.91 2.65 3.07
CA GLU A 68 -8.40 2.68 1.68
C GLU A 68 -9.44 3.80 1.45
N VAL A 69 -10.38 3.95 2.39
CA VAL A 69 -11.37 5.05 2.33
C VAL A 69 -10.69 6.41 2.47
N LEU A 70 -9.71 6.54 3.35
CA LEU A 70 -8.95 7.78 3.55
C LEU A 70 -8.10 8.11 2.33
N GLU A 71 -7.39 7.14 1.77
CA GLU A 71 -6.51 7.27 0.61
C GLU A 71 -7.29 7.75 -0.62
N ASN A 72 -8.50 7.25 -0.80
CA ASN A 72 -9.41 7.66 -1.84
C ASN A 72 -10.17 8.97 -1.55
N SER A 73 -9.83 9.67 -0.46
CA SER A 73 -10.33 11.01 -0.21
C SER A 73 -9.61 12.06 -1.07
N ARG A 74 -10.33 13.13 -1.42
CA ARG A 74 -9.73 14.25 -2.17
C ARG A 74 -8.50 14.83 -1.47
N PHE A 75 -8.51 14.83 -0.14
CA PHE A 75 -7.39 15.34 0.66
C PHE A 75 -6.08 14.55 0.38
N ILE A 76 -6.13 13.22 0.39
CA ILE A 76 -4.95 12.37 0.14
C ILE A 76 -4.60 12.37 -1.35
N ILE A 77 -5.59 12.28 -2.25
CA ILE A 77 -5.35 12.31 -3.71
C ILE A 77 -4.62 13.60 -4.12
N ASP A 78 -5.11 14.77 -3.66
CA ASP A 78 -4.49 16.04 -3.97
C ASP A 78 -3.07 16.15 -3.38
N ARG A 79 -2.85 15.53 -2.21
CA ARG A 79 -1.54 15.48 -1.58
C ARG A 79 -0.56 14.59 -2.34
N TYR A 80 -0.98 13.41 -2.80
CA TYR A 80 -0.17 12.56 -3.67
C TYR A 80 0.23 13.31 -4.95
N ARG A 81 -0.72 13.91 -5.65
CA ARG A 81 -0.44 14.70 -6.87
C ARG A 81 0.55 15.84 -6.66
N ALA A 82 0.39 16.58 -5.56
CA ALA A 82 1.23 17.73 -5.27
C ALA A 82 2.64 17.34 -4.82
N GLN A 83 2.77 16.29 -4.03
CA GLN A 83 3.97 16.02 -3.23
C GLN A 83 4.75 14.78 -3.64
N THR A 84 4.15 13.87 -4.41
CA THR A 84 4.82 12.67 -4.90
C THR A 84 4.99 12.68 -6.42
N ALA A 85 5.55 11.61 -6.98
CA ALA A 85 5.65 11.43 -8.42
C ALA A 85 4.32 11.02 -9.09
N ALA A 86 3.27 10.74 -8.31
CA ALA A 86 1.95 10.32 -8.77
C ALA A 86 1.10 11.47 -9.35
N LEU A 87 1.63 12.21 -10.32
CA LEU A 87 1.03 13.43 -10.87
C LEU A 87 -0.37 13.22 -11.49
N GLY A 88 -0.64 12.03 -12.01
CA GLY A 88 -1.91 11.65 -12.63
C GLY A 88 -2.82 10.78 -11.74
N TYR A 89 -2.47 10.58 -10.47
CA TYR A 89 -3.25 9.74 -9.58
C TYR A 89 -4.67 10.30 -9.36
N GLU A 90 -5.68 9.50 -9.62
CA GLU A 90 -7.11 9.87 -9.48
C GLU A 90 -7.83 9.14 -8.35
N GLY A 91 -7.08 8.39 -7.54
CA GLY A 91 -7.61 7.45 -6.56
C GLY A 91 -7.76 6.05 -7.15
N ASP A 92 -7.99 5.07 -6.28
CA ASP A 92 -8.11 3.68 -6.65
C ASP A 92 -9.53 3.34 -7.09
N THR A 93 -9.67 2.33 -7.94
CA THR A 93 -10.97 1.71 -8.14
C THR A 93 -11.34 0.83 -6.94
N ILE A 94 -12.63 0.56 -6.76
CA ILE A 94 -13.08 -0.35 -5.68
C ILE A 94 -12.46 -1.74 -5.85
N VAL A 95 -12.24 -2.18 -7.08
CA VAL A 95 -11.58 -3.47 -7.36
C VAL A 95 -10.13 -3.47 -6.91
N ASN A 96 -9.40 -2.38 -7.11
CA ASN A 96 -8.02 -2.22 -6.63
C ASN A 96 -7.99 -2.20 -5.11
N SER A 97 -8.79 -1.33 -4.45
CA SER A 97 -8.89 -1.29 -2.98
C SER A 97 -9.23 -2.64 -2.34
N VAL A 98 -10.07 -3.47 -2.99
CA VAL A 98 -10.34 -4.84 -2.53
C VAL A 98 -9.11 -5.74 -2.68
N GLY A 99 -8.36 -5.60 -3.77
CA GLY A 99 -7.08 -6.28 -3.99
C GLY A 99 -6.04 -5.91 -2.91
N ASP A 100 -5.94 -4.64 -2.61
CA ASP A 100 -4.99 -4.10 -1.64
C ASP A 100 -5.36 -4.47 -0.20
N LEU A 101 -6.64 -4.43 0.16
CA LEU A 101 -7.13 -5.01 1.42
C LEU A 101 -6.77 -6.51 1.54
N PHE A 102 -6.93 -7.28 0.46
CA PHE A 102 -6.54 -8.69 0.44
C PHE A 102 -5.02 -8.84 0.66
N CYS A 103 -4.19 -8.01 0.01
CA CYS A 103 -2.74 -8.00 0.18
C CYS A 103 -2.34 -7.67 1.63
N ALA A 104 -3.00 -6.72 2.27
CA ALA A 104 -2.75 -6.39 3.67
C ALA A 104 -3.11 -7.55 4.61
N VAL A 105 -4.23 -8.23 4.38
CA VAL A 105 -4.62 -9.44 5.13
C VAL A 105 -3.56 -10.54 4.98
N VAL A 106 -3.08 -10.79 3.76
CA VAL A 106 -2.01 -11.76 3.50
C VAL A 106 -0.72 -11.35 4.22
N GLY A 107 -0.33 -10.07 4.15
CA GLY A 107 0.82 -9.53 4.86
C GLY A 107 0.75 -9.72 6.37
N PHE A 108 -0.41 -9.43 6.98
CA PHE A 108 -0.66 -9.66 8.41
C PHE A 108 -0.46 -11.13 8.79
N LEU A 109 -1.02 -12.06 8.01
CA LEU A 109 -0.91 -13.49 8.28
C LEU A 109 0.54 -13.99 8.13
N ILE A 110 1.28 -13.50 7.15
CA ILE A 110 2.70 -13.81 6.96
C ILE A 110 3.51 -13.29 8.15
N ALA A 111 3.36 -12.00 8.50
CA ALA A 111 4.09 -11.38 9.60
C ALA A 111 3.82 -12.11 10.93
N ARG A 112 2.56 -12.47 11.18
CA ARG A 112 2.15 -13.24 12.35
C ARG A 112 2.82 -14.62 12.40
N ARG A 113 2.87 -15.34 11.25
CA ARG A 113 3.51 -16.66 11.17
C ARG A 113 5.02 -16.60 11.36
N LEU A 114 5.67 -15.55 10.89
CA LEU A 114 7.10 -15.32 11.04
C LEU A 114 7.48 -14.90 12.46
N GLY A 115 6.58 -14.23 13.17
CA GLY A 115 6.88 -13.57 14.45
C GLY A 115 7.71 -12.30 14.29
N TRP A 116 7.97 -11.60 15.39
CA TRP A 116 8.55 -10.25 15.38
C TRP A 116 9.87 -10.13 14.63
N SER A 117 10.89 -10.90 15.01
CA SER A 117 12.25 -10.71 14.47
C SER A 117 12.33 -11.05 12.98
N LYS A 118 11.72 -12.15 12.57
CA LYS A 118 11.77 -12.57 11.16
C LYS A 118 10.89 -11.66 10.28
N SER A 119 9.75 -11.21 10.78
CA SER A 119 8.89 -10.29 10.05
C SER A 119 9.57 -8.94 9.81
N LEU A 120 10.36 -8.44 10.78
CA LEU A 120 11.17 -7.23 10.59
C LEU A 120 12.19 -7.40 9.45
N ILE A 121 12.90 -8.52 9.41
CA ILE A 121 13.88 -8.78 8.34
C ILE A 121 13.17 -8.82 6.99
N VAL A 122 12.07 -9.57 6.89
CA VAL A 122 11.31 -9.70 5.64
C VAL A 122 10.74 -8.34 5.20
N PHE A 123 10.22 -7.56 6.12
CA PHE A 123 9.71 -6.20 5.83
C PHE A 123 10.79 -5.34 5.17
N PHE A 124 11.97 -5.21 5.79
CA PHE A 124 13.04 -4.38 5.22
C PHE A 124 13.61 -4.93 3.92
N VAL A 125 13.63 -6.26 3.73
CA VAL A 125 13.99 -6.84 2.42
C VAL A 125 12.99 -6.44 1.35
N PHE A 126 11.68 -6.48 1.63
CA PHE A 126 10.65 -6.03 0.70
C PHE A 126 10.75 -4.52 0.42
N GLU A 127 10.95 -3.68 1.44
CA GLU A 127 11.21 -2.24 1.27
C GLU A 127 12.36 -1.99 0.28
N LEU A 128 13.48 -2.69 0.43
CA LEU A 128 14.62 -2.56 -0.48
C LEU A 128 14.30 -3.04 -1.89
N ILE A 129 13.60 -4.17 -2.02
CA ILE A 129 13.18 -4.68 -3.35
C ILE A 129 12.32 -3.64 -4.06
N LEU A 130 11.30 -3.10 -3.40
CA LEU A 130 10.41 -2.09 -3.97
C LEU A 130 11.18 -0.81 -4.33
N LEU A 131 12.04 -0.34 -3.44
CA LEU A 131 12.85 0.85 -3.66
C LEU A 131 13.70 0.76 -4.95
N PHE A 132 14.30 -0.41 -5.22
CA PHE A 132 15.11 -0.61 -6.43
C PHE A 132 14.28 -0.97 -7.66
N TRP A 133 13.12 -1.60 -7.49
CA TRP A 133 12.27 -2.03 -8.59
C TRP A 133 11.41 -0.88 -9.14
N ILE A 134 10.69 -0.18 -8.25
CA ILE A 134 9.73 0.85 -8.63
C ILE A 134 10.13 2.27 -8.19
N ARG A 135 11.33 2.43 -7.62
CA ARG A 135 11.82 3.68 -7.01
C ARG A 135 10.90 4.24 -5.94
N ASP A 136 10.15 3.36 -5.29
CA ASP A 136 9.21 3.69 -4.23
C ASP A 136 9.13 2.55 -3.22
N SER A 137 8.61 2.82 -2.03
CA SER A 137 8.38 1.83 -0.98
C SER A 137 7.42 2.40 0.05
N LEU A 138 6.86 1.57 0.93
CA LEU A 138 5.91 2.03 1.93
C LEU A 138 6.47 3.14 2.84
N LEU A 139 7.68 2.96 3.35
CA LEU A 139 8.29 3.97 4.23
C LEU A 139 8.58 5.26 3.47
N LEU A 140 8.95 5.17 2.20
CA LEU A 140 9.19 6.35 1.36
C LEU A 140 7.88 7.08 1.05
N GLN A 141 6.79 6.38 0.78
CA GLN A 141 5.45 6.96 0.61
C GLN A 141 4.99 7.71 1.86
N ILE A 142 5.13 7.08 3.04
CA ILE A 142 4.81 7.72 4.32
C ILE A 142 5.67 8.99 4.52
N LEU A 143 6.97 8.90 4.26
CA LEU A 143 7.87 10.05 4.35
C LEU A 143 7.42 11.17 3.42
N MET A 144 7.17 10.88 2.15
CA MET A 144 6.80 11.88 1.15
C MET A 144 5.42 12.50 1.40
N LEU A 145 4.47 11.73 1.98
CA LEU A 145 3.18 12.27 2.39
C LEU A 145 3.29 13.24 3.57
N ILE A 146 4.22 13.00 4.51
CA ILE A 146 4.41 13.85 5.69
C ILE A 146 5.33 15.03 5.35
N TYR A 147 6.47 14.73 4.76
CA TYR A 147 7.54 15.68 4.46
C TYR A 147 8.07 15.50 3.03
N PRO A 148 7.47 16.17 2.04
CA PRO A 148 7.86 16.03 0.65
C PRO A 148 9.26 16.57 0.38
N ILE A 149 10.09 15.76 -0.29
CA ILE A 149 11.46 16.07 -0.66
C ILE A 149 11.57 16.15 -2.19
N ASN A 150 11.79 17.33 -2.72
CA ASN A 150 11.81 17.55 -4.18
C ASN A 150 12.82 16.66 -4.92
N GLY A 151 13.99 16.40 -4.35
CA GLY A 151 14.99 15.51 -4.94
C GLY A 151 14.49 14.07 -5.06
N LEU A 152 13.78 13.56 -4.06
CA LEU A 152 13.16 12.23 -4.11
C LEU A 152 12.01 12.18 -5.12
N LYS A 153 11.15 13.21 -5.13
CA LYS A 153 10.08 13.32 -6.12
C LYS A 153 10.63 13.23 -7.54
N MET A 154 11.67 14.00 -7.85
CA MET A 154 12.29 13.98 -9.20
C MET A 154 12.91 12.62 -9.54
N TRP A 155 13.47 11.91 -8.55
CA TRP A 155 14.04 10.58 -8.74
C TRP A 155 12.98 9.49 -8.97
N GLN A 156 11.81 9.63 -8.34
CA GLN A 156 10.66 8.73 -8.48
C GLN A 156 9.89 8.93 -9.79
N MET A 157 9.97 10.13 -10.40
CA MET A 157 9.23 10.43 -11.64
C MET A 157 9.56 9.45 -12.76
N CYS A 158 8.54 9.12 -13.51
CA CYS A 158 8.66 8.35 -14.75
C CYS A 158 9.52 9.09 -15.76
N PRO A 159 10.35 8.38 -16.54
CA PRO A 159 11.18 8.98 -17.58
C PRO A 159 10.37 9.58 -18.72
#